data_db09a0cba33037a615a4a4c57afdd849
#
_entry.id   db09a0cba33037a615a4a4c57afdd849
#
_cell.length_a   1.000
_cell.length_b   1.000
_cell.length_c   1.000
_cell.angle_alpha   90.00
_cell.angle_beta   90.00
_cell.angle_gamma   90.00
#
_symmetry.space_group_name_H-M   'P 1'
#
loop_
_entity.id
_entity.type
_entity.pdbx_description
1 polymer ?
#
loop_
_entity_poly.entity_id
_entity_poly.type
_entity_poly.pdbx_seq_one_letter_code
_entity_poly.pdbx_strand_id
1 'polypeptide(L)'
;DTSYYNIDGHQLVRAWVCADPAPRDVSIEVIRGSHRWNVTYRPPVGLDPKADPEGAAKLEQAHAAGEILIGREAHEQWTYFDSFLDPSLPVLPDIEEHRESFEILGWEYEPGDVLLFHGHILHSARGGATLPHPRRAHASLWAGPDVQYLRRRSQAIPDPLKLYDHHPQDGQPLSEFPEVFPVAWAPTA
;
A
#
# COMPACT_ATOMS: atom_id res chain seq x y z
N ASP A 1 0.17 0.46 -4.42
CA ASP A 1 0.94 0.85 -3.21
C ASP A 1 1.82 2.07 -3.42
N THR A 2 2.45 2.20 -4.59
CA THR A 2 3.49 3.21 -4.83
C THR A 2 3.03 4.66 -4.80
N SER A 3 1.73 4.91 -4.90
CA SER A 3 1.19 6.28 -4.83
C SER A 3 1.28 6.92 -3.44
N TYR A 4 1.45 6.13 -2.39
CA TYR A 4 1.51 6.62 -1.00
C TYR A 4 2.82 6.28 -0.27
N TYR A 5 3.68 5.46 -0.86
CA TYR A 5 5.04 5.31 -0.35
C TYR A 5 5.94 6.41 -0.88
N ASN A 6 6.82 6.93 -0.03
CA ASN A 6 7.80 7.95 -0.40
C ASN A 6 8.97 7.35 -1.18
N ILE A 7 8.68 6.69 -2.28
CA ILE A 7 9.67 6.01 -3.13
C ILE A 7 9.33 6.19 -4.61
N ASP A 8 10.35 6.08 -5.46
CA ASP A 8 10.26 5.99 -6.91
C ASP A 8 11.26 4.97 -7.43
N GLY A 9 10.89 4.22 -8.46
CA GLY A 9 11.69 3.17 -9.08
C GLY A 9 10.84 2.01 -9.58
N HIS A 10 11.47 1.11 -10.33
CA HIS A 10 10.77 -0.02 -10.96
C HIS A 10 11.01 -1.36 -10.26
N GLN A 11 12.14 -1.55 -9.61
CA GLN A 11 12.48 -2.82 -8.96
C GLN A 11 11.81 -2.93 -7.58
N LEU A 12 10.50 -3.07 -7.62
CA LEU A 12 9.66 -3.18 -6.42
C LEU A 12 8.91 -4.50 -6.42
N VAL A 13 9.05 -5.26 -5.34
CA VAL A 13 8.32 -6.52 -5.13
C VAL A 13 7.54 -6.45 -3.84
N ARG A 14 6.24 -6.70 -3.93
CA ARG A 14 5.37 -6.93 -2.78
C ARG A 14 5.35 -8.41 -2.47
N ALA A 15 5.65 -8.77 -1.24
CA ALA A 15 5.43 -10.11 -0.72
C ALA A 15 4.25 -10.07 0.27
N TRP A 16 3.25 -10.90 0.00
CA TRP A 16 2.09 -11.07 0.86
C TRP A 16 2.06 -12.51 1.33
N VAL A 17 2.26 -12.72 2.63
CA VAL A 17 2.34 -14.03 3.27
C VAL A 17 1.06 -14.31 4.01
N CYS A 18 0.38 -15.40 3.66
CA CYS A 18 -0.87 -15.79 4.28
C CYS A 18 -0.61 -16.56 5.60
N ALA A 19 -1.25 -16.13 6.68
CA ALA A 19 -1.13 -16.80 7.98
C ALA A 19 -2.37 -17.64 8.35
N ASP A 20 -3.49 -17.42 7.67
CA ASP A 20 -4.73 -18.17 7.85
C ASP A 20 -5.29 -18.57 6.48
N PRO A 21 -6.10 -19.64 6.38
CA PRO A 21 -6.75 -20.00 5.13
C PRO A 21 -7.56 -18.82 4.57
N ALA A 22 -7.44 -18.55 3.28
CA ALA A 22 -8.14 -17.47 2.63
C ALA A 22 -8.79 -17.95 1.32
N PRO A 23 -10.10 -18.17 1.30
CA PRO A 23 -10.84 -18.46 0.10
C PRO A 23 -10.66 -17.38 -0.96
N ARG A 24 -10.77 -17.77 -2.22
CA ARG A 24 -10.52 -16.89 -3.37
C ARG A 24 -11.33 -15.58 -3.35
N ASP A 25 -12.56 -15.63 -2.90
CA ASP A 25 -13.50 -14.51 -2.89
C ASP A 25 -13.17 -13.41 -1.86
N VAL A 26 -12.31 -13.72 -0.89
CA VAL A 26 -11.83 -12.77 0.14
C VAL A 26 -10.32 -12.54 0.08
N SER A 27 -9.65 -13.14 -0.89
CA SER A 27 -8.20 -13.07 -1.08
C SER A 27 -7.79 -11.90 -1.95
N ILE A 28 -6.47 -11.68 -2.04
CA ILE A 28 -5.92 -10.67 -2.94
C ILE A 28 -6.16 -11.09 -4.39
N GLU A 29 -6.72 -10.17 -5.14
CA GLU A 29 -6.83 -10.21 -6.60
C GLU A 29 -5.85 -9.19 -7.20
N VAL A 30 -5.29 -9.51 -8.35
CA VAL A 30 -4.40 -8.63 -9.11
C VAL A 30 -4.87 -8.49 -10.54
N ILE A 31 -4.67 -7.31 -11.15
CA ILE A 31 -4.92 -7.11 -12.58
C ILE A 31 -3.65 -7.45 -13.34
N ARG A 32 -3.71 -8.51 -14.14
CA ARG A 32 -2.57 -8.98 -14.93
C ARG A 32 -2.00 -7.88 -15.82
N GLY A 33 -0.71 -7.63 -15.66
CA GLY A 33 0.02 -6.69 -16.50
C GLY A 33 -0.19 -5.20 -16.17
N SER A 34 -1.00 -4.83 -15.18
CA SER A 34 -1.29 -3.44 -14.85
C SER A 34 -0.05 -2.62 -14.43
N HIS A 35 0.99 -3.26 -13.89
CA HIS A 35 2.27 -2.61 -13.63
C HIS A 35 2.96 -2.04 -14.89
N ARG A 36 2.58 -2.51 -16.08
CA ARG A 36 3.12 -2.04 -17.38
C ARG A 36 2.36 -0.84 -17.93
N TRP A 37 1.26 -0.44 -17.31
CA TRP A 37 0.51 0.75 -17.75
C TRP A 37 1.29 2.03 -17.49
N ASN A 38 2.31 1.95 -16.64
CA ASN A 38 3.18 3.08 -16.29
C ASN A 38 2.39 4.31 -15.78
N VAL A 39 1.36 4.03 -14.99
CA VAL A 39 0.49 5.04 -14.39
C VAL A 39 0.46 4.82 -12.89
N THR A 40 0.76 5.87 -12.15
CA THR A 40 0.53 5.92 -10.71
C THR A 40 -0.86 6.52 -10.47
N TYR A 41 -1.77 5.72 -9.97
CA TYR A 41 -3.13 6.17 -9.68
C TYR A 41 -3.25 6.72 -8.27
N ARG A 42 -4.20 7.63 -8.09
CA ARG A 42 -4.63 8.06 -6.77
C ARG A 42 -5.15 6.84 -5.99
N PRO A 43 -4.73 6.64 -4.73
CA PRO A 43 -5.29 5.56 -3.92
C PRO A 43 -6.81 5.73 -3.79
N PRO A 44 -7.58 4.64 -3.76
CA PRO A 44 -9.01 4.71 -3.49
C PRO A 44 -9.25 5.25 -2.08
N VAL A 45 -10.31 6.03 -1.92
CA VAL A 45 -10.69 6.60 -0.63
C VAL A 45 -11.13 5.49 0.30
N GLY A 46 -10.44 5.30 1.41
CA GLY A 46 -10.89 4.39 2.47
C GLY A 46 -11.94 5.00 3.38
N LEU A 47 -11.93 6.31 3.52
CA LEU A 47 -12.92 7.11 4.25
C LEU A 47 -13.35 8.29 3.37
N ASP A 48 -14.63 8.40 3.09
CA ASP A 48 -15.20 9.56 2.40
C ASP A 48 -15.69 10.57 3.45
N PRO A 49 -15.06 11.75 3.56
CA PRO A 49 -15.47 12.78 4.53
C PRO A 49 -16.91 13.28 4.35
N LYS A 50 -17.46 13.13 3.14
CA LYS A 50 -18.87 13.51 2.87
C LYS A 50 -19.84 12.44 3.36
N ALA A 51 -19.42 11.16 3.29
CA ALA A 51 -20.22 10.04 3.79
C ALA A 51 -20.07 9.86 5.30
N ASP A 52 -18.87 10.15 5.85
CA ASP A 52 -18.58 10.05 7.28
C ASP A 52 -17.80 11.29 7.79
N PRO A 53 -18.50 12.44 7.95
CA PRO A 53 -17.85 13.67 8.42
C PRO A 53 -17.37 13.59 9.88
N GLU A 54 -17.98 12.75 10.71
CA GLU A 54 -17.57 12.58 12.11
C GLU A 54 -16.26 11.79 12.19
N GLY A 55 -16.16 10.70 11.45
CA GLY A 55 -14.92 9.91 11.32
C GLY A 55 -13.76 10.75 10.78
N ALA A 56 -14.02 11.56 9.75
CA ALA A 56 -13.05 12.48 9.18
C ALA A 56 -12.55 13.49 10.21
N ALA A 57 -13.45 14.14 10.96
CA ALA A 57 -13.07 15.10 12.00
C ALA A 57 -12.24 14.46 13.13
N LYS A 58 -12.58 13.21 13.52
CA LYS A 58 -11.80 12.44 14.51
C LYS A 58 -10.38 12.18 14.03
N LEU A 59 -10.22 11.78 12.77
CA LEU A 59 -8.91 11.52 12.18
C LEU A 59 -8.06 12.79 12.06
N GLU A 60 -8.67 13.92 11.67
CA GLU A 60 -7.99 15.20 11.64
C GLU A 60 -7.49 15.64 13.03
N GLN A 61 -8.31 15.44 14.06
CA GLN A 61 -7.93 15.74 15.43
C GLN A 61 -6.76 14.86 15.91
N ALA A 62 -6.82 13.54 15.68
CA ALA A 62 -5.76 12.61 16.03
C ALA A 62 -4.44 12.97 15.33
N HIS A 63 -4.51 13.30 14.04
CA HIS A 63 -3.35 13.74 13.28
C HIS A 63 -2.76 15.06 13.81
N ALA A 64 -3.60 16.06 14.11
CA ALA A 64 -3.16 17.34 14.68
C ALA A 64 -2.52 17.16 16.08
N ALA A 65 -3.00 16.19 16.85
CA ALA A 65 -2.44 15.83 18.16
C ALA A 65 -1.14 15.01 18.05
N GLY A 66 -0.75 14.56 16.87
CA GLY A 66 0.39 13.65 16.66
C GLY A 66 0.15 12.23 17.20
N GLU A 67 -1.11 11.85 17.37
CA GLU A 67 -1.47 10.51 17.86
C GLU A 67 -1.19 9.46 16.80
N ILE A 68 -0.64 8.32 17.22
CA ILE A 68 -0.49 7.15 16.35
C ILE A 68 -1.67 6.24 16.59
N LEU A 69 -2.54 6.14 15.59
CA LEU A 69 -3.65 5.18 15.62
C LEU A 69 -3.15 3.78 15.26
N ILE A 70 -3.83 2.75 15.76
CA ILE A 70 -3.49 1.34 15.53
C ILE A 70 -4.69 0.58 14.95
N GLY A 71 -4.41 -0.55 14.29
CA GLY A 71 -5.45 -1.41 13.74
C GLY A 71 -6.27 -0.72 12.65
N ARG A 72 -7.59 -0.83 12.75
CA ARG A 72 -8.52 -0.25 11.77
C ARG A 72 -8.42 1.27 11.70
N GLU A 73 -8.29 1.93 12.84
CA GLU A 73 -8.20 3.39 12.91
C GLU A 73 -6.94 3.91 12.18
N ALA A 74 -5.82 3.22 12.32
CA ALA A 74 -4.60 3.55 11.56
C ALA A 74 -4.80 3.44 10.05
N HIS A 75 -5.50 2.39 9.61
CA HIS A 75 -5.79 2.20 8.19
C HIS A 75 -6.74 3.28 7.65
N GLU A 76 -7.78 3.64 8.39
CA GLU A 76 -8.72 4.72 8.02
C GLU A 76 -8.01 6.07 7.95
N GLN A 77 -7.15 6.38 8.92
CA GLN A 77 -6.34 7.59 8.92
C GLN A 77 -5.45 7.67 7.68
N TRP A 78 -4.76 6.59 7.36
CA TRP A 78 -3.87 6.52 6.23
C TRP A 78 -4.59 6.73 4.91
N THR A 79 -5.66 5.99 4.65
CA THR A 79 -6.44 6.11 3.41
C THR A 79 -7.12 7.47 3.27
N TYR A 80 -7.56 8.08 4.36
CA TYR A 80 -8.13 9.41 4.37
C TYR A 80 -7.15 10.46 3.84
N PHE A 81 -5.93 10.51 4.41
CA PHE A 81 -4.96 11.53 4.02
C PHE A 81 -4.42 11.31 2.61
N ASP A 82 -4.14 10.10 2.23
CA ASP A 82 -3.64 9.76 0.90
C ASP A 82 -4.60 10.15 -0.22
N SER A 83 -5.89 9.99 0.01
CA SER A 83 -6.91 10.24 -1.01
C SER A 83 -7.08 11.71 -1.36
N PHE A 84 -6.76 12.62 -0.44
CA PHE A 84 -6.98 14.06 -0.60
C PHE A 84 -5.72 14.85 -0.93
N LEU A 85 -4.54 14.29 -0.67
CA LEU A 85 -3.30 15.06 -0.69
C LEU A 85 -2.65 15.19 -2.07
N ASP A 86 -3.01 14.33 -3.03
CA ASP A 86 -2.47 14.46 -4.39
C ASP A 86 -3.56 14.40 -5.48
N PRO A 87 -4.27 15.52 -5.72
CA PRO A 87 -5.28 15.59 -6.77
C PRO A 87 -4.69 15.56 -8.19
N SER A 88 -3.36 15.63 -8.34
CA SER A 88 -2.70 15.55 -9.64
C SER A 88 -2.64 14.12 -10.19
N LEU A 89 -2.74 13.12 -9.32
CA LEU A 89 -2.78 11.73 -9.73
C LEU A 89 -4.13 11.38 -10.37
N PRO A 90 -4.13 10.63 -11.48
CA PRO A 90 -5.36 10.17 -12.13
C PRO A 90 -6.17 9.27 -11.20
N VAL A 91 -7.48 9.31 -11.34
CA VAL A 91 -8.39 8.43 -10.62
C VAL A 91 -8.27 7.01 -11.17
N LEU A 92 -8.35 6.03 -10.28
CA LEU A 92 -8.38 4.63 -10.66
C LEU A 92 -9.60 4.36 -11.56
N PRO A 93 -9.46 3.59 -12.66
CA PRO A 93 -10.61 3.13 -13.43
C PRO A 93 -11.60 2.36 -12.54
N ASP A 94 -12.88 2.42 -12.86
CA ASP A 94 -13.89 1.62 -12.17
C ASP A 94 -13.79 0.16 -12.59
N ILE A 95 -12.90 -0.56 -11.89
CA ILE A 95 -12.60 -1.95 -12.18
C ILE A 95 -13.76 -2.85 -11.73
N GLU A 96 -14.43 -2.49 -10.66
CA GLU A 96 -15.52 -3.32 -10.14
C GLU A 96 -16.74 -3.29 -11.06
N GLU A 97 -17.06 -2.14 -11.67
CA GLU A 97 -18.16 -2.03 -12.65
C GLU A 97 -17.83 -2.72 -13.98
N HIS A 98 -16.54 -2.82 -14.34
CA HIS A 98 -16.10 -3.33 -15.66
C HIS A 98 -15.13 -4.51 -15.53
N ARG A 99 -15.36 -5.40 -14.58
CA ARG A 99 -14.45 -6.53 -14.29
C ARG A 99 -14.16 -7.41 -15.48
N GLU A 100 -15.14 -7.60 -16.39
CA GLU A 100 -15.00 -8.39 -17.62
C GLU A 100 -14.01 -7.78 -18.61
N SER A 101 -13.70 -6.50 -18.48
CA SER A 101 -12.72 -5.81 -19.33
C SER A 101 -11.27 -6.01 -18.86
N PHE A 102 -11.06 -6.64 -17.71
CA PHE A 102 -9.74 -6.84 -17.11
C PHE A 102 -9.46 -8.32 -16.87
N GLU A 103 -8.22 -8.74 -17.11
CA GLU A 103 -7.77 -10.07 -16.70
C GLU A 103 -7.41 -10.05 -15.22
N ILE A 104 -8.36 -10.45 -14.38
CA ILE A 104 -8.23 -10.46 -12.93
C ILE A 104 -7.80 -11.85 -12.47
N LEU A 105 -6.65 -11.92 -11.81
CA LEU A 105 -6.12 -13.14 -11.23
C LEU A 105 -6.35 -13.14 -9.72
N GLY A 106 -6.81 -14.26 -9.19
CA GLY A 106 -7.00 -14.46 -7.76
C GLY A 106 -6.86 -15.94 -7.44
N TRP A 107 -6.47 -16.22 -6.21
CA TRP A 107 -6.17 -17.58 -5.75
C TRP A 107 -6.82 -17.83 -4.40
N GLU A 108 -6.94 -19.10 -4.06
CA GLU A 108 -7.16 -19.58 -2.71
C GLU A 108 -5.79 -19.77 -2.05
N TYR A 109 -5.68 -19.47 -0.75
CA TYR A 109 -4.42 -19.53 -0.02
C TYR A 109 -4.55 -20.39 1.22
N GLU A 110 -3.50 -21.16 1.49
CA GLU A 110 -3.27 -21.87 2.74
C GLU A 110 -2.21 -21.14 3.59
N PRO A 111 -2.17 -21.39 4.92
CA PRO A 111 -1.14 -20.82 5.77
C PRO A 111 0.26 -21.15 5.29
N GLY A 112 1.08 -20.12 5.08
CA GLY A 112 2.44 -20.23 4.55
C GLY A 112 2.56 -19.95 3.05
N ASP A 113 1.45 -19.86 2.32
CA ASP A 113 1.48 -19.42 0.94
C ASP A 113 1.92 -17.96 0.82
N VAL A 114 2.65 -17.68 -0.24
CA VAL A 114 3.18 -16.34 -0.51
C VAL A 114 2.80 -15.90 -1.92
N LEU A 115 2.13 -14.76 -2.02
CA LEU A 115 1.93 -14.06 -3.28
C LEU A 115 3.03 -13.02 -3.46
N LEU A 116 3.83 -13.19 -4.52
CA LEU A 116 4.82 -12.19 -4.95
C LEU A 116 4.28 -11.44 -6.17
N PHE A 117 4.27 -10.13 -6.09
CA PHE A 117 3.84 -9.28 -7.21
C PHE A 117 4.59 -7.96 -7.27
N HIS A 118 4.63 -7.39 -8.46
CA HIS A 118 5.29 -6.11 -8.69
C HIS A 118 4.61 -4.98 -7.90
N GLY A 119 5.36 -4.09 -7.28
CA GLY A 119 4.82 -3.01 -6.44
C GLY A 119 3.85 -2.05 -7.13
N HIS A 120 3.92 -1.95 -8.46
CA HIS A 120 3.02 -1.11 -9.25
C HIS A 120 1.76 -1.85 -9.75
N ILE A 121 1.59 -3.13 -9.45
CA ILE A 121 0.41 -3.87 -9.91
C ILE A 121 -0.85 -3.39 -9.17
N LEU A 122 -1.92 -3.20 -9.91
CA LEU A 122 -3.22 -2.93 -9.30
C LEU A 122 -3.72 -4.20 -8.63
N HIS A 123 -4.07 -4.08 -7.38
CA HIS A 123 -4.55 -5.19 -6.55
C HIS A 123 -5.58 -4.72 -5.55
N SER A 124 -6.44 -5.62 -5.17
CA SER A 124 -7.45 -5.39 -4.14
C SER A 124 -7.73 -6.68 -3.38
N ALA A 125 -8.43 -6.58 -2.27
CA ALA A 125 -9.06 -7.71 -1.64
C ALA A 125 -10.54 -7.38 -1.51
N ARG A 126 -11.40 -8.23 -2.06
CA ARG A 126 -12.83 -8.12 -1.84
C ARG A 126 -13.10 -8.33 -0.36
N GLY A 127 -13.73 -7.38 0.26
CA GLY A 127 -14.25 -7.54 1.61
C GLY A 127 -15.63 -8.20 1.59
N GLY A 128 -16.19 -8.45 2.77
CA GLY A 128 -17.62 -8.72 2.92
C GLY A 128 -18.03 -10.15 3.20
N ALA A 129 -17.20 -11.16 2.95
CA ALA A 129 -17.52 -12.50 3.43
C ALA A 129 -17.16 -12.62 4.92
N THR A 130 -18.09 -13.18 5.71
CA THR A 130 -17.81 -13.53 7.09
C THR A 130 -17.07 -14.85 7.13
N LEU A 131 -15.82 -14.82 7.52
CA LEU A 131 -15.03 -16.03 7.74
C LEU A 131 -15.22 -16.54 9.19
N PRO A 132 -15.15 -17.86 9.42
CA PRO A 132 -15.24 -18.43 10.76
C PRO A 132 -13.99 -18.20 11.62
N HIS A 133 -12.95 -17.61 11.03
CA HIS A 133 -11.68 -17.32 11.67
C HIS A 133 -11.13 -15.95 11.18
N PRO A 134 -10.23 -15.31 11.92
CA PRO A 134 -9.52 -14.14 11.44
C PRO A 134 -8.73 -14.44 10.15
N ARG A 135 -8.60 -13.47 9.27
CA ARG A 135 -7.73 -13.53 8.11
C ARG A 135 -6.50 -12.63 8.36
N ARG A 136 -5.44 -13.25 8.83
CA ARG A 136 -4.18 -12.56 9.09
C ARG A 136 -3.22 -12.79 7.93
N ALA A 137 -2.50 -11.75 7.58
CA ALA A 137 -1.44 -11.81 6.59
C ALA A 137 -0.35 -10.81 6.95
N HIS A 138 0.86 -11.08 6.49
CA HIS A 138 1.98 -10.14 6.56
C HIS A 138 2.29 -9.66 5.15
N ALA A 139 2.36 -8.33 4.97
CA ALA A 139 2.72 -7.73 3.70
C ALA A 139 4.00 -6.92 3.88
N SER A 140 4.99 -7.18 3.02
CA SER A 140 6.26 -6.44 2.97
C SER A 140 6.54 -5.95 1.55
N LEU A 141 7.18 -4.79 1.44
CA LEU A 141 7.64 -4.23 0.18
C LEU A 141 9.15 -4.27 0.14
N TRP A 142 9.70 -4.79 -0.96
CA TRP A 142 11.12 -4.95 -1.19
C TRP A 142 11.54 -4.08 -2.36
N ALA A 143 12.62 -3.33 -2.17
CA ALA A 143 13.13 -2.38 -3.14
C ALA A 143 14.48 -2.85 -3.69
N GLY A 144 14.63 -2.79 -5.01
CA GLY A 144 15.91 -3.02 -5.69
C GLY A 144 16.75 -1.74 -5.78
N PRO A 145 17.96 -1.84 -6.37
CA PRO A 145 18.93 -0.75 -6.36
C PRO A 145 18.54 0.49 -7.18
N ASP A 146 17.54 0.40 -8.05
CA ASP A 146 17.02 1.56 -8.79
C ASP A 146 16.02 2.40 -7.99
N VAL A 147 15.61 1.92 -6.82
CA VAL A 147 14.59 2.60 -6.02
C VAL A 147 15.24 3.68 -5.18
N GLN A 148 14.67 4.88 -5.32
CA GLN A 148 15.13 6.09 -4.67
C GLN A 148 14.02 6.67 -3.78
N TYR A 149 14.41 7.48 -2.81
CA TYR A 149 13.46 8.27 -2.06
C TYR A 149 12.83 9.33 -2.96
N LEU A 150 11.52 9.47 -2.86
CA LEU A 150 10.75 10.54 -3.47
C LEU A 150 9.63 10.95 -2.51
N ARG A 151 9.69 12.17 -2.02
CA ARG A 151 8.65 12.69 -1.13
C ARG A 151 7.36 12.89 -1.90
N ARG A 152 6.34 12.14 -1.53
CA ARG A 152 5.00 12.30 -2.10
C ARG A 152 4.16 13.25 -1.26
N ARG A 153 3.14 13.86 -1.87
CA ARG A 153 2.15 14.68 -1.14
C ARG A 153 1.34 13.80 -0.19
N SER A 154 0.94 12.62 -0.66
CA SER A 154 0.35 11.59 0.17
C SER A 154 1.47 10.90 0.97
N GLN A 155 1.67 11.30 2.20
CA GLN A 155 2.67 10.66 3.06
C GLN A 155 2.06 9.45 3.75
N ALA A 156 2.80 8.33 3.75
CA ALA A 156 2.44 7.20 4.59
C ALA A 156 2.33 7.64 6.07
N ILE A 157 1.28 7.21 6.73
CA ILE A 157 1.07 7.49 8.15
C ILE A 157 1.00 6.15 8.90
N PRO A 158 1.80 5.96 9.93
CA PRO A 158 2.86 6.87 10.40
C PRO A 158 3.99 6.97 9.39
N ASP A 159 4.55 8.16 9.23
CA ASP A 159 5.74 8.35 8.41
C ASP A 159 6.92 7.63 9.07
N PRO A 160 7.50 6.60 8.45
CA PRO A 160 8.60 5.85 9.05
C PRO A 160 9.82 6.74 9.32
N LEU A 161 10.01 7.82 8.57
CA LEU A 161 11.12 8.76 8.78
C LEU A 161 10.98 9.56 10.07
N LYS A 162 9.77 9.72 10.60
CA LYS A 162 9.57 10.37 11.91
C LYS A 162 10.03 9.51 13.09
N LEU A 163 10.22 8.21 12.87
CA LEU A 163 10.75 7.30 13.88
C LEU A 163 12.29 7.32 13.96
N TYR A 164 12.92 7.93 12.94
CA TYR A 164 14.37 8.00 12.80
C TYR A 164 14.77 9.45 12.52
N ASP A 165 15.90 9.88 13.06
CA ASP A 165 16.44 11.22 12.81
C ASP A 165 17.19 11.29 11.46
N HIS A 166 16.49 10.86 10.39
CA HIS A 166 17.00 10.85 9.03
C HIS A 166 16.03 11.56 8.10
N HIS A 167 16.60 12.36 7.22
CA HIS A 167 15.84 13.17 6.26
C HIS A 167 16.36 12.96 4.84
N PRO A 168 16.03 11.82 4.18
CA PRO A 168 16.38 11.59 2.80
C PRO A 168 15.90 12.72 1.91
N GLN A 169 16.71 13.06 0.91
CA GLN A 169 16.33 14.00 -0.14
C GLN A 169 15.83 13.23 -1.36
N ASP A 170 14.94 13.85 -2.15
CA ASP A 170 14.46 13.26 -3.37
C ASP A 170 15.62 12.85 -4.30
N GLY A 171 15.54 11.63 -4.80
CA GLY A 171 16.56 11.03 -5.65
C GLY A 171 17.69 10.31 -4.92
N GLN A 172 17.73 10.32 -3.59
CA GLN A 172 18.72 9.53 -2.84
C GLN A 172 18.36 8.04 -2.84
N PRO A 173 19.33 7.15 -3.09
CA PRO A 173 19.13 5.71 -2.98
C PRO A 173 18.69 5.30 -1.57
N LEU A 174 17.73 4.39 -1.45
CA LEU A 174 17.27 3.90 -0.14
C LEU A 174 18.40 3.19 0.64
N SER A 175 19.36 2.61 -0.08
CA SER A 175 20.51 1.92 0.52
C SER A 175 21.48 2.84 1.31
N GLU A 176 21.35 4.15 1.15
CA GLU A 176 22.10 5.13 1.97
C GLU A 176 21.55 5.27 3.40
N PHE A 177 20.37 4.71 3.67
CA PHE A 177 19.67 4.77 4.95
C PHE A 177 19.34 3.38 5.49
N PRO A 178 20.34 2.52 5.76
CA PRO A 178 20.12 1.11 6.10
C PRO A 178 19.40 0.90 7.44
N GLU A 179 19.42 1.87 8.33
CA GLU A 179 18.68 1.85 9.60
C GLU A 179 17.18 2.05 9.42
N VAL A 180 16.76 2.68 8.31
CA VAL A 180 15.35 2.85 7.92
C VAL A 180 14.94 1.80 6.89
N PHE A 181 15.81 1.54 5.95
CA PHE A 181 15.64 0.59 4.84
C PHE A 181 16.71 -0.50 4.90
N PRO A 182 16.57 -1.50 5.78
CA PRO A 182 17.61 -2.50 5.99
C PRO A 182 17.91 -3.29 4.70
N VAL A 183 19.19 -3.44 4.41
CA VAL A 183 19.65 -4.24 3.27
C VAL A 183 19.49 -5.72 3.59
N ALA A 184 18.53 -6.37 2.92
CA ALA A 184 18.28 -7.80 3.13
C ALA A 184 19.23 -8.71 2.36
N TRP A 185 19.73 -8.23 1.22
CA TRP A 185 20.65 -8.96 0.36
C TRP A 185 21.51 -8.00 -0.46
N ALA A 186 22.80 -8.34 -0.62
CA ALA A 186 23.70 -7.68 -1.55
C ALA A 186 24.52 -8.75 -2.28
N PRO A 187 24.92 -8.51 -3.55
CA PRO A 187 25.85 -9.40 -4.22
C PRO A 187 27.13 -9.55 -3.39
N THR A 188 27.63 -10.77 -3.24
CA THR A 188 28.99 -10.99 -2.75
C THR A 188 29.97 -10.49 -3.80
N ALA A 189 30.91 -9.64 -3.38
CA ALA A 189 31.99 -9.16 -4.24
C ALA A 189 32.86 -10.29 -4.73
#